data_f5adf02753e312fb07e5c0213268dc06
#
_entry.id   f5adf02753e312fb07e5c0213268dc06
#
_cell.length_a   1.000
_cell.length_b   1.000
_cell.length_c   1.000
_cell.angle_alpha   90.00
_cell.angle_beta   90.00
_cell.angle_gamma   90.00
#
_symmetry.space_group_name_H-M   'P 1'
#
loop_
_entity.id
_entity.type
_entity.pdbx_description
1 polymer ?
#
loop_
_entity_poly.entity_id
_entity_poly.type
_entity_poly.pdbx_seq_one_letter_code
_entity_poly.pdbx_strand_id
1 'polypeptide(L)'
;LPSQSIDAVLSAQAFHWFANMESLKEIHRVLKPQGHLGLVWNQRDTQVDWVNALAERLSPLEGDTPRYHSGLWQKVFEHQPLFQLKSLHQFAQQQTGTVEQVVSKRLLSTSFIAAMPLEQQQDLKHQFEQIVQQYTGKQPQFEISFPYITYAYHFQKIAE
;
A
#
# COMPACT_ATOMS: atom_id res chain seq x y z
N LEU A 1 13.20 21.27 -6.43
CA LEU A 1 14.46 20.66 -6.90
C LEU A 1 14.81 21.16 -8.31
N PRO A 2 16.12 21.30 -8.65
CA PRO A 2 16.52 21.61 -10.03
C PRO A 2 16.09 20.53 -11.02
N SER A 3 15.90 20.91 -12.28
CA SER A 3 15.65 19.93 -13.34
C SER A 3 16.86 19.00 -13.53
N GLN A 4 16.62 17.75 -13.85
CA GLN A 4 17.65 16.75 -14.16
C GLN A 4 18.74 16.63 -13.08
N SER A 5 18.33 16.67 -11.80
CA SER A 5 19.27 16.67 -10.67
C SER A 5 19.27 15.34 -9.88
N ILE A 6 18.30 14.46 -10.11
CA ILE A 6 18.07 13.25 -9.33
C ILE A 6 18.19 12.01 -10.21
N ASP A 7 18.85 10.97 -9.71
CA ASP A 7 19.02 9.69 -10.43
C ASP A 7 17.79 8.78 -10.32
N ALA A 8 17.12 8.81 -9.14
CA ALA A 8 15.94 7.99 -8.90
C ALA A 8 14.96 8.67 -7.93
N VAL A 9 13.68 8.45 -8.15
CA VAL A 9 12.59 8.78 -7.23
C VAL A 9 11.94 7.48 -6.77
N LEU A 10 11.74 7.33 -5.47
CA LEU A 10 11.05 6.17 -4.89
C LEU A 10 9.83 6.64 -4.11
N SER A 11 8.69 6.02 -4.38
CA SER A 11 7.45 6.22 -3.61
C SER A 11 6.98 4.88 -3.05
N ALA A 12 6.98 4.77 -1.72
CA ALA A 12 6.51 3.59 -1.01
C ALA A 12 5.18 3.87 -0.33
N GLN A 13 4.16 3.05 -0.57
CA GLN A 13 2.81 3.12 0.02
C GLN A 13 2.06 4.45 -0.21
N ALA A 14 2.50 5.30 -1.13
CA ALA A 14 2.02 6.68 -1.18
C ALA A 14 1.56 7.18 -2.55
N PHE A 15 2.05 6.63 -3.66
CA PHE A 15 1.81 7.21 -4.98
C PHE A 15 0.32 7.33 -5.35
N HIS A 16 -0.53 6.43 -4.88
CA HIS A 16 -1.98 6.49 -5.12
C HIS A 16 -2.67 7.76 -4.60
N TRP A 17 -2.02 8.51 -3.69
CA TRP A 17 -2.54 9.80 -3.19
C TRP A 17 -2.33 10.97 -4.16
N PHE A 18 -1.30 10.87 -5.01
CA PHE A 18 -0.92 11.92 -5.94
C PHE A 18 -0.69 11.41 -7.38
N ALA A 19 -1.34 10.31 -7.73
CA ALA A 19 -1.26 9.70 -9.06
C ALA A 19 -2.00 10.55 -10.10
N ASN A 20 -1.37 11.62 -10.55
CA ASN A 20 -1.88 12.52 -11.58
C ASN A 20 -0.75 12.95 -12.54
N MET A 21 -1.14 13.52 -13.67
CA MET A 21 -0.19 13.91 -14.73
C MET A 21 0.77 15.03 -14.28
N GLU A 22 0.33 15.93 -13.41
CA GLU A 22 1.17 17.01 -12.89
C GLU A 22 2.32 16.45 -12.05
N SER A 23 2.02 15.50 -11.16
CA SER A 23 3.02 14.78 -10.37
C SER A 23 4.00 14.00 -11.25
N LEU A 24 3.52 13.31 -12.30
CA LEU A 24 4.41 12.61 -13.23
C LEU A 24 5.34 13.58 -13.99
N LYS A 25 4.82 14.72 -14.43
CA LYS A 25 5.63 15.75 -15.09
C LYS A 25 6.71 16.29 -14.17
N GLU A 26 6.38 16.55 -12.90
CA GLU A 26 7.36 17.05 -11.93
C GLU A 26 8.43 15.98 -11.62
N ILE A 27 8.04 14.72 -11.42
CA ILE A 27 8.99 13.62 -11.26
C ILE A 27 9.89 13.49 -12.49
N HIS A 28 9.32 13.56 -13.68
CA HIS A 28 10.07 13.54 -14.95
C HIS A 28 11.06 14.71 -15.06
N ARG A 29 10.63 15.91 -14.67
CA ARG A 29 11.47 17.13 -14.73
C ARG A 29 12.72 17.00 -13.83
N VAL A 30 12.56 16.51 -12.61
CA VAL A 30 13.68 16.42 -11.67
C VAL A 30 14.62 15.24 -11.94
N LEU A 31 14.13 14.18 -12.58
CA LEU A 31 14.96 13.03 -12.95
C LEU A 31 15.93 13.37 -14.07
N LYS A 32 17.17 12.91 -13.94
CA LYS A 32 18.17 12.92 -15.02
C LYS A 32 17.69 12.14 -16.23
N PRO A 33 18.30 12.33 -17.44
CA PRO A 33 18.04 11.45 -18.57
C PRO A 33 18.24 9.98 -18.17
N GLN A 34 17.30 9.11 -18.57
CA GLN A 34 17.24 7.69 -18.20
C GLN A 34 17.09 7.43 -16.68
N GLY A 35 16.76 8.44 -15.87
CA GLY A 35 16.50 8.29 -14.45
C GLY A 35 15.32 7.33 -14.17
N HIS A 36 15.22 6.90 -12.92
CA HIS A 36 14.32 5.82 -12.52
C HIS A 36 13.21 6.29 -11.58
N LEU A 37 12.00 5.75 -11.76
CA LEU A 37 10.89 5.89 -10.81
C LEU A 37 10.56 4.50 -10.26
N GLY A 38 10.70 4.33 -8.95
CA GLY A 38 10.29 3.12 -8.23
C GLY A 38 8.99 3.35 -7.46
N LEU A 39 8.01 2.47 -7.63
CA LEU A 39 6.77 2.49 -6.86
C LEU A 39 6.63 1.16 -6.11
N VAL A 40 6.43 1.22 -4.80
CA VAL A 40 6.40 0.02 -3.96
C VAL A 40 5.15 0.02 -3.08
N TRP A 41 4.47 -1.13 -3.01
CA TRP A 41 3.37 -1.36 -2.08
C TRP A 41 3.46 -2.73 -1.42
N ASN A 42 3.15 -2.75 -0.14
CA ASN A 42 2.86 -3.97 0.60
C ASN A 42 1.34 -4.16 0.63
N GLN A 43 0.87 -5.25 0.05
CA GLN A 43 -0.52 -5.64 0.09
C GLN A 43 -0.70 -6.84 1.01
N ARG A 44 -1.77 -6.87 1.79
CA ARG A 44 -2.13 -8.03 2.60
C ARG A 44 -2.35 -9.22 1.68
N ASP A 45 -1.83 -10.38 2.05
CA ASP A 45 -2.03 -11.59 1.27
C ASP A 45 -3.40 -12.19 1.55
N THR A 46 -4.38 -11.80 0.76
CA THR A 46 -5.78 -12.26 0.88
C THR A 46 -6.00 -13.69 0.41
N GLN A 47 -4.96 -14.40 -0.04
CA GLN A 47 -5.04 -15.85 -0.25
C GLN A 47 -5.08 -16.63 1.08
N VAL A 48 -4.71 -15.97 2.18
CA VAL A 48 -4.79 -16.53 3.53
C VAL A 48 -6.15 -16.17 4.14
N ASP A 49 -6.94 -17.16 4.52
CA ASP A 49 -8.34 -17.01 4.91
C ASP A 49 -8.61 -15.93 5.97
N TRP A 50 -7.85 -15.92 7.06
CA TRP A 50 -8.05 -14.91 8.10
C TRP A 50 -7.67 -13.48 7.67
N VAL A 51 -6.71 -13.37 6.76
CA VAL A 51 -6.32 -12.07 6.16
C VAL A 51 -7.42 -11.59 5.22
N ASN A 52 -8.01 -12.50 4.44
CA ASN A 52 -9.16 -12.19 3.59
C ASN A 52 -10.36 -11.72 4.42
N ALA A 53 -10.67 -12.40 5.53
CA ALA A 53 -11.76 -12.01 6.42
C ALA A 53 -11.56 -10.59 6.99
N LEU A 54 -10.31 -10.22 7.34
CA LEU A 54 -9.97 -8.84 7.72
C LEU A 54 -10.16 -7.85 6.57
N ALA A 55 -9.76 -8.22 5.35
CA ALA A 55 -9.94 -7.38 4.16
C ALA A 55 -11.41 -7.15 3.85
N GLU A 56 -12.25 -8.18 3.92
CA GLU A 56 -13.71 -8.08 3.76
C GLU A 56 -14.34 -7.17 4.82
N ARG A 57 -13.86 -7.23 6.07
CA ARG A 57 -14.35 -6.33 7.13
C ARG A 57 -13.94 -4.88 6.92
N LEU A 58 -12.78 -4.63 6.29
CA LEU A 58 -12.27 -3.29 6.01
C LEU A 58 -12.93 -2.66 4.78
N SER A 59 -13.24 -3.45 3.76
CA SER A 59 -13.70 -2.96 2.46
C SER A 59 -14.86 -1.96 2.54
N PRO A 60 -15.95 -2.18 3.33
CA PRO A 60 -17.04 -1.20 3.44
C PRO A 60 -16.62 0.13 4.09
N LEU A 61 -15.50 0.16 4.81
CA LEU A 61 -15.00 1.34 5.52
C LEU A 61 -14.08 2.21 4.66
N GLU A 62 -13.56 1.66 3.57
CA GLU A 62 -12.61 2.36 2.70
C GLU A 62 -13.25 3.51 1.91
N GLY A 63 -14.53 3.36 1.53
CA GLY A 63 -15.24 4.34 0.70
C GLY A 63 -14.47 4.67 -0.58
N ASP A 64 -14.37 5.95 -0.91
CA ASP A 64 -13.63 6.46 -2.08
C ASP A 64 -12.15 6.75 -1.77
N THR A 65 -11.62 6.28 -0.66
CA THR A 65 -10.21 6.48 -0.28
C THR A 65 -9.28 5.89 -1.35
N PRO A 66 -8.35 6.69 -1.91
CA PRO A 66 -7.39 6.18 -2.89
C PRO A 66 -6.58 5.01 -2.32
N ARG A 67 -6.50 3.92 -3.07
CA ARG A 67 -5.82 2.67 -2.65
C ARG A 67 -5.08 2.04 -3.82
N TYR A 68 -4.07 1.22 -3.50
CA TYR A 68 -3.35 0.44 -4.50
C TYR A 68 -4.28 -0.51 -5.27
N HIS A 69 -5.10 -1.30 -4.55
CA HIS A 69 -5.92 -2.36 -5.14
C HIS A 69 -7.06 -1.85 -6.04
N SER A 70 -7.43 -0.57 -5.94
CA SER A 70 -8.40 0.03 -6.87
C SER A 70 -7.87 0.12 -8.31
N GLY A 71 -6.55 0.07 -8.50
CA GLY A 71 -5.89 0.22 -9.80
C GLY A 71 -5.97 1.64 -10.39
N LEU A 72 -6.68 2.56 -9.77
CA LEU A 72 -6.90 3.92 -10.30
C LEU A 72 -5.59 4.69 -10.50
N TRP A 73 -4.59 4.44 -9.67
CA TRP A 73 -3.27 5.07 -9.79
C TRP A 73 -2.54 4.70 -11.09
N GLN A 74 -2.88 3.54 -11.71
CA GLN A 74 -2.26 3.09 -12.96
C GLN A 74 -2.71 3.92 -14.16
N LYS A 75 -3.91 4.50 -14.11
CA LYS A 75 -4.48 5.28 -15.21
C LYS A 75 -3.59 6.45 -15.62
N VAL A 76 -2.81 7.02 -14.72
CA VAL A 76 -1.89 8.11 -15.04
C VAL A 76 -0.76 7.67 -15.98
N PHE A 77 -0.47 6.36 -16.03
CA PHE A 77 0.54 5.79 -16.94
C PHE A 77 -0.04 5.39 -18.30
N GLU A 78 -1.37 5.44 -18.46
CA GLU A 78 -2.01 5.20 -19.75
C GLU A 78 -1.80 6.40 -20.69
N HIS A 79 -1.40 6.12 -21.94
CA HIS A 79 -1.28 7.13 -23.00
C HIS A 79 -0.35 8.33 -22.68
N GLN A 80 0.69 8.12 -21.86
CA GLN A 80 1.66 9.16 -21.52
C GLN A 80 3.06 8.83 -22.09
N PRO A 81 3.85 9.83 -22.55
CA PRO A 81 5.17 9.62 -23.16
C PRO A 81 6.33 9.76 -22.16
N LEU A 82 6.07 9.95 -20.86
CA LEU A 82 7.09 10.34 -19.89
C LEU A 82 7.87 9.17 -19.30
N PHE A 83 7.20 8.03 -19.10
CA PHE A 83 7.76 6.86 -18.41
C PHE A 83 7.41 5.56 -19.12
N GLN A 84 8.36 4.65 -19.13
CA GLN A 84 8.17 3.27 -19.59
C GLN A 84 8.30 2.30 -18.41
N LEU A 85 7.32 1.42 -18.21
CA LEU A 85 7.44 0.32 -17.26
C LEU A 85 8.52 -0.67 -17.75
N LYS A 86 9.52 -0.91 -16.93
CA LYS A 86 10.61 -1.86 -17.19
C LYS A 86 10.40 -3.20 -16.55
N SER A 87 9.94 -3.21 -15.31
CA SER A 87 9.66 -4.44 -14.59
C SER A 87 8.64 -4.25 -13.48
N LEU A 88 7.96 -5.34 -13.16
CA LEU A 88 7.16 -5.53 -11.95
C LEU A 88 7.68 -6.78 -11.25
N HIS A 89 8.06 -6.65 -10.00
CA HIS A 89 8.46 -7.75 -9.15
C HIS A 89 7.47 -7.91 -7.99
N GLN A 90 7.23 -9.17 -7.61
CA GLN A 90 6.36 -9.52 -6.49
C GLN A 90 7.16 -10.38 -5.51
N PHE A 91 7.07 -10.03 -4.23
CA PHE A 91 7.79 -10.73 -3.17
C PHE A 91 6.83 -11.06 -2.03
N ALA A 92 6.75 -12.33 -1.65
CA ALA A 92 6.08 -12.72 -0.41
C ALA A 92 6.94 -12.28 0.78
N GLN A 93 6.31 -11.66 1.75
CA GLN A 93 6.94 -11.29 3.01
C GLN A 93 5.94 -11.40 4.16
N GLN A 94 6.42 -11.33 5.39
CA GLN A 94 5.56 -11.35 6.58
C GLN A 94 6.09 -10.41 7.65
N GLN A 95 5.17 -9.85 8.42
CA GLN A 95 5.47 -9.08 9.63
C GLN A 95 5.11 -9.92 10.85
N THR A 96 6.10 -10.23 11.68
CA THR A 96 5.90 -11.03 12.89
C THR A 96 5.85 -10.15 14.13
N GLY A 97 4.94 -10.44 15.04
CA GLY A 97 4.72 -9.75 16.30
C GLY A 97 3.45 -10.27 16.96
N THR A 98 3.00 -9.64 18.05
CA THR A 98 1.70 -10.01 18.63
C THR A 98 0.55 -9.64 17.72
N VAL A 99 -0.58 -10.35 17.82
CA VAL A 99 -1.81 -10.01 17.09
C VAL A 99 -2.16 -8.53 17.29
N GLU A 100 -2.04 -8.04 18.53
CA GLU A 100 -2.28 -6.61 18.80
C GLU A 100 -1.37 -5.69 18.00
N GLN A 101 -0.08 -6.01 17.88
CA GLN A 101 0.91 -5.16 17.20
C GLN A 101 0.76 -5.17 15.69
N VAL A 102 0.78 -6.39 15.10
CA VAL A 102 0.87 -6.53 13.63
C VAL A 102 -0.49 -6.62 12.94
N VAL A 103 -1.56 -6.82 13.69
CA VAL A 103 -2.94 -6.84 13.15
C VAL A 103 -3.71 -5.61 13.62
N SER A 104 -4.21 -5.60 14.86
CA SER A 104 -5.18 -4.58 15.27
C SER A 104 -4.59 -3.17 15.25
N LYS A 105 -3.46 -2.89 15.88
CA LYS A 105 -2.82 -1.56 15.83
C LYS A 105 -2.43 -1.15 14.42
N ARG A 106 -1.96 -2.10 13.62
CA ARG A 106 -1.58 -1.83 12.22
C ARG A 106 -2.80 -1.46 11.37
N LEU A 107 -3.93 -2.14 11.53
CA LEU A 107 -5.17 -1.83 10.82
C LEU A 107 -5.77 -0.50 11.28
N LEU A 108 -5.75 -0.21 12.59
CA LEU A 108 -6.23 1.07 13.12
C LEU A 108 -5.44 2.28 12.62
N SER A 109 -4.17 2.11 12.24
CA SER A 109 -3.34 3.18 11.65
C SER A 109 -3.67 3.49 10.19
N THR A 110 -4.60 2.75 9.57
CA THR A 110 -5.06 3.04 8.22
C THR A 110 -5.82 4.37 8.20
N SER A 111 -5.56 5.22 7.22
CA SER A 111 -6.03 6.62 7.19
C SER A 111 -7.51 6.81 7.47
N PHE A 112 -8.38 6.01 6.85
CA PHE A 112 -9.83 6.11 7.03
C PHE A 112 -10.31 5.62 8.40
N ILE A 113 -9.58 4.70 9.06
CA ILE A 113 -9.90 4.27 10.44
C ILE A 113 -9.33 5.25 11.45
N ALA A 114 -8.10 5.72 11.25
CA ALA A 114 -7.46 6.68 12.15
C ALA A 114 -8.24 8.01 12.26
N ALA A 115 -9.05 8.34 11.26
CA ALA A 115 -9.94 9.51 11.27
C ALA A 115 -11.27 9.29 12.01
N MET A 116 -11.60 8.06 12.43
CA MET A 116 -12.84 7.75 13.14
C MET A 116 -12.76 8.14 14.63
N PRO A 117 -13.93 8.32 15.30
CA PRO A 117 -13.98 8.46 16.76
C PRO A 117 -13.32 7.28 17.48
N LEU A 118 -12.70 7.54 18.63
CA LEU A 118 -11.95 6.51 19.41
C LEU A 118 -12.81 5.31 19.77
N GLU A 119 -14.09 5.52 20.10
CA GLU A 119 -15.02 4.43 20.42
C GLU A 119 -15.17 3.47 19.22
N GLN A 120 -15.35 4.00 18.02
CA GLN A 120 -15.43 3.18 16.80
C GLN A 120 -14.12 2.46 16.50
N GLN A 121 -12.98 3.10 16.75
CA GLN A 121 -11.67 2.45 16.61
C GLN A 121 -11.51 1.29 17.59
N GLN A 122 -11.98 1.43 18.84
CA GLN A 122 -11.93 0.35 19.83
C GLN A 122 -12.84 -0.83 19.46
N ASP A 123 -14.03 -0.55 18.93
CA ASP A 123 -14.95 -1.59 18.44
C ASP A 123 -14.32 -2.35 17.26
N LEU A 124 -13.71 -1.64 16.32
CA LEU A 124 -13.00 -2.25 15.20
C LEU A 124 -11.81 -3.09 15.65
N LYS A 125 -11.02 -2.59 16.62
CA LYS A 125 -9.92 -3.34 17.23
C LYS A 125 -10.42 -4.69 17.73
N HIS A 126 -11.48 -4.70 18.52
CA HIS A 126 -12.08 -5.91 19.05
C HIS A 126 -12.54 -6.88 17.96
N GLN A 127 -13.21 -6.37 16.93
CA GLN A 127 -13.67 -7.17 15.79
C GLN A 127 -12.50 -7.79 15.02
N PHE A 128 -11.40 -7.07 14.79
CA PHE A 128 -10.22 -7.63 14.13
C PHE A 128 -9.59 -8.75 14.95
N GLU A 129 -9.46 -8.55 16.25
CA GLU A 129 -8.93 -9.56 17.18
C GLU A 129 -9.82 -10.81 17.27
N GLN A 130 -11.14 -10.63 17.23
CA GLN A 130 -12.10 -11.76 17.17
C GLN A 130 -11.96 -12.56 15.87
N ILE A 131 -11.81 -11.89 14.72
CA ILE A 131 -11.60 -12.56 13.44
C ILE A 131 -10.33 -13.41 13.51
N VAL A 132 -9.21 -12.86 13.98
CA VAL A 132 -7.97 -13.62 14.11
C VAL A 132 -8.13 -14.81 15.04
N GLN A 133 -8.77 -14.59 16.20
CA GLN A 133 -9.01 -15.68 17.18
C GLN A 133 -9.87 -16.79 16.58
N GLN A 134 -10.92 -16.45 15.84
CA GLN A 134 -11.82 -17.42 15.21
C GLN A 134 -11.09 -18.33 14.22
N TYR A 135 -10.20 -17.78 13.41
CA TYR A 135 -9.50 -18.53 12.36
C TYR A 135 -8.22 -19.23 12.84
N THR A 136 -7.54 -18.66 13.83
CA THR A 136 -6.19 -19.10 14.23
C THR A 136 -6.10 -19.61 15.69
N GLY A 137 -7.12 -19.35 16.51
CA GLY A 137 -7.10 -19.60 17.94
C GLY A 137 -6.22 -18.62 18.74
N LYS A 138 -5.59 -17.64 18.10
CA LYS A 138 -4.64 -16.73 18.74
C LYS A 138 -5.34 -15.52 19.36
N GLN A 139 -5.00 -15.24 20.61
CA GLN A 139 -5.43 -14.05 21.34
C GLN A 139 -4.50 -12.85 21.07
N PRO A 140 -4.89 -11.61 21.41
CA PRO A 140 -4.14 -10.39 21.09
C PRO A 140 -2.66 -10.38 21.49
N GLN A 141 -2.32 -11.04 22.60
CA GLN A 141 -0.95 -11.11 23.13
C GLN A 141 -0.08 -12.21 22.49
N PHE A 142 -0.65 -13.12 21.70
CA PHE A 142 0.10 -14.20 21.08
C PHE A 142 0.76 -13.76 19.77
N GLU A 143 1.92 -14.34 19.50
CA GLU A 143 2.67 -14.07 18.28
C GLU A 143 1.97 -14.64 17.05
N ILE A 144 1.95 -13.85 15.99
CA ILE A 144 1.46 -14.21 14.67
C ILE A 144 2.36 -13.60 13.59
N SER A 145 2.42 -14.24 12.44
CA SER A 145 3.03 -13.66 11.24
C SER A 145 1.94 -13.21 10.29
N PHE A 146 1.89 -11.90 10.03
CA PHE A 146 0.94 -11.29 9.08
C PHE A 146 1.55 -11.34 7.68
N PRO A 147 0.98 -12.10 6.74
CA PRO A 147 1.53 -12.24 5.40
C PRO A 147 1.17 -11.06 4.50
N TYR A 148 2.14 -10.65 3.68
CA TYR A 148 2.02 -9.60 2.66
C TYR A 148 2.64 -10.06 1.34
N ILE A 149 2.17 -9.46 0.26
CA ILE A 149 2.84 -9.45 -1.03
C ILE A 149 3.33 -8.02 -1.30
N THR A 150 4.63 -7.88 -1.51
CA THR A 150 5.23 -6.61 -1.94
C THR A 150 5.23 -6.55 -3.46
N TYR A 151 4.68 -5.47 -4.00
CA TYR A 151 4.71 -5.16 -5.43
C TYR A 151 5.69 -4.01 -5.66
N ALA A 152 6.70 -4.24 -6.49
CA ALA A 152 7.73 -3.25 -6.83
C ALA A 152 7.72 -2.99 -8.34
N TYR A 153 7.26 -1.80 -8.72
CA TYR A 153 7.23 -1.32 -10.09
C TYR A 153 8.46 -0.48 -10.37
N HIS A 154 9.13 -0.78 -11.47
CA HIS A 154 10.25 0.02 -11.96
C HIS A 154 9.89 0.65 -13.30
N PHE A 155 9.89 1.96 -13.31
CA PHE A 155 9.72 2.76 -14.51
C PHE A 155 11.02 3.49 -14.84
N GLN A 156 11.29 3.69 -16.12
CA GLN A 156 12.40 4.50 -16.60
C GLN A 156 11.86 5.73 -17.31
N LYS A 157 12.49 6.88 -17.05
CA LYS A 157 12.24 8.12 -17.77
C LYS A 157 12.53 7.92 -19.26
N ILE A 158 11.55 8.26 -20.11
CA ILE A 158 11.73 8.31 -21.56
C ILE A 158 12.42 9.63 -21.88
N ALA A 159 13.44 9.59 -22.76
CA ALA A 159 14.07 10.80 -23.27
C ALA A 159 13.07 11.60 -24.14
N GLU A 160 13.17 12.92 -24.04
CA GLU A 160 12.47 13.84 -24.94
C GLU A 160 12.99 13.70 -26.35
#